data_693832f4ed538501778f3bfad7f863b2
#
_entry.id   693832f4ed538501778f3bfad7f863b2
#
_cell.length_a   1.000
_cell.length_b   1.000
_cell.length_c   1.000
_cell.angle_alpha   90.00
_cell.angle_beta   90.00
_cell.angle_gamma   90.00
#
_symmetry.space_group_name_H-M   'P 1'
#
loop_
_entity.id
_entity.type
_entity.pdbx_description
1 polymer ?
#
loop_
_entity_poly.entity_id
_entity_poly.type
_entity_poly.pdbx_seq_one_letter_code
_entity_poly.pdbx_strand_id
1 'polypeptide(L)'
;MNNFPKANSFDVNLVQSKIMGPNPLKLCEELLRGVNIAKGSRVCDLGSGTGITSVMLAREYGLDVYAVDLWSDPNENRAFFREMSVPDERIHPVKANAAEGLPFEPEFFDGVVSVDSYNYFGRDPHYLGERLLPYVKSGGRIYLSIPGMVRDCHDALPACLLASWDTEQLEYMHDLAWWRDVIGQTSGVVIEDMHQMTCTSEAWADWITCNNEYAQGDRAAVEAGALEFLNTIAVTLVKA
;
A
#
# COMPACT_ATOMS: atom_id res chain seq x y z
N MET A 1 -3.24 -17.87 -17.37
CA MET A 1 -3.01 -16.51 -17.95
C MET A 1 -2.15 -15.74 -16.94
N ASN A 2 -1.21 -14.91 -17.40
CA ASN A 2 -0.45 -14.05 -16.49
C ASN A 2 -1.35 -12.88 -16.04
N ASN A 3 -1.87 -12.96 -14.82
CA ASN A 3 -2.80 -11.96 -14.29
C ASN A 3 -2.10 -10.65 -13.85
N PHE A 4 -0.76 -10.69 -13.68
CA PHE A 4 0.05 -9.57 -13.20
C PHE A 4 1.29 -9.38 -14.08
N PRO A 5 1.12 -8.93 -15.36
CA PRO A 5 2.22 -8.80 -16.31
C PRO A 5 3.28 -7.78 -15.87
N LYS A 6 2.88 -6.70 -15.18
CA LYS A 6 3.82 -5.69 -14.68
C LYS A 6 4.59 -6.19 -13.47
N ALA A 7 3.91 -6.75 -12.46
CA ALA A 7 4.54 -7.32 -11.28
C ALA A 7 5.51 -8.46 -11.65
N ASN A 8 5.09 -9.33 -12.56
CA ASN A 8 5.88 -10.46 -13.02
C ASN A 8 7.02 -10.08 -14.01
N SER A 9 7.17 -8.81 -14.36
CA SER A 9 8.34 -8.30 -15.10
C SER A 9 9.56 -8.08 -14.18
N PHE A 10 9.36 -8.09 -12.87
CA PHE A 10 10.43 -7.96 -11.88
C PHE A 10 11.03 -9.33 -11.56
N ASP A 11 12.35 -9.35 -11.32
CA ASP A 11 13.04 -10.57 -10.88
C ASP A 11 12.50 -11.03 -9.51
N VAL A 12 12.19 -12.29 -9.40
CA VAL A 12 11.56 -12.89 -8.21
C VAL A 12 12.46 -12.77 -6.96
N ASN A 13 13.77 -12.96 -7.11
CA ASN A 13 14.70 -12.87 -5.97
C ASN A 13 14.84 -11.40 -5.52
N LEU A 14 14.82 -10.47 -6.48
CA LEU A 14 14.80 -9.05 -6.17
C LEU A 14 13.54 -8.69 -5.37
N VAL A 15 12.35 -9.09 -5.84
CA VAL A 15 11.10 -8.86 -5.13
C VAL A 15 11.17 -9.41 -3.72
N GLN A 16 11.55 -10.67 -3.54
CA GLN A 16 11.68 -11.32 -2.24
C GLN A 16 12.67 -10.62 -1.29
N SER A 17 13.69 -9.95 -1.83
CA SER A 17 14.68 -9.20 -1.03
C SER A 17 14.19 -7.81 -0.60
N LYS A 18 13.12 -7.31 -1.18
CA LYS A 18 12.65 -5.92 -1.01
C LYS A 18 11.28 -5.80 -0.33
N ILE A 19 10.48 -6.85 -0.33
CA ILE A 19 9.13 -6.80 0.26
C ILE A 19 9.19 -7.07 1.78
N MET A 20 8.23 -6.47 2.49
CA MET A 20 8.08 -6.56 3.95
C MET A 20 6.65 -6.92 4.34
N GLY A 21 5.95 -7.62 3.45
CA GLY A 21 4.56 -8.05 3.57
C GLY A 21 4.11 -8.74 2.29
N PRO A 22 2.82 -8.99 2.09
CA PRO A 22 2.26 -9.54 0.87
C PRO A 22 2.75 -8.80 -0.35
N ASN A 23 3.02 -9.50 -1.45
CA ASN A 23 3.67 -8.93 -2.64
C ASN A 23 3.02 -7.62 -3.10
N PRO A 24 3.63 -6.45 -2.80
CA PRO A 24 3.01 -5.15 -3.06
C PRO A 24 2.91 -4.82 -4.54
N LEU A 25 3.70 -5.48 -5.41
CA LEU A 25 3.60 -5.27 -6.86
C LEU A 25 2.31 -5.86 -7.41
N LYS A 26 1.89 -7.05 -6.95
CA LYS A 26 0.61 -7.66 -7.33
C LYS A 26 -0.56 -6.86 -6.79
N LEU A 27 -0.48 -6.44 -5.53
CA LEU A 27 -1.48 -5.55 -4.91
C LEU A 27 -1.62 -4.24 -5.68
N CYS A 28 -0.51 -3.57 -5.98
CA CYS A 28 -0.50 -2.33 -6.76
C CYS A 28 -1.08 -2.52 -8.18
N GLU A 29 -0.72 -3.61 -8.86
CA GLU A 29 -1.22 -3.87 -10.22
C GLU A 29 -2.72 -4.16 -10.23
N GLU A 30 -3.26 -4.87 -9.24
CA GLU A 30 -4.72 -5.07 -9.13
C GLU A 30 -5.41 -3.75 -8.78
N LEU A 31 -4.92 -3.00 -7.80
CA LEU A 31 -5.44 -1.70 -7.38
C LEU A 31 -5.56 -0.70 -8.56
N LEU A 32 -4.56 -0.68 -9.44
CA LEU A 32 -4.51 0.22 -10.58
C LEU A 32 -5.03 -0.40 -11.89
N ARG A 33 -5.72 -1.55 -11.81
CA ARG A 33 -6.25 -2.23 -13.00
C ARG A 33 -7.35 -1.40 -13.65
N GLY A 34 -7.15 -1.06 -14.93
CA GLY A 34 -8.11 -0.22 -15.67
C GLY A 34 -8.03 1.27 -15.33
N VAL A 35 -7.18 1.67 -14.38
CA VAL A 35 -6.96 3.07 -14.03
C VAL A 35 -6.03 3.71 -15.06
N ASN A 36 -6.37 4.90 -15.52
CA ASN A 36 -5.55 5.69 -16.41
C ASN A 36 -5.02 6.93 -15.66
N ILE A 37 -3.78 6.87 -15.22
CA ILE A 37 -3.05 8.01 -14.66
C ILE A 37 -2.18 8.58 -15.78
N ALA A 38 -2.25 9.87 -16.03
CA ALA A 38 -1.47 10.51 -17.10
C ALA A 38 0.04 10.34 -16.84
N LYS A 39 0.79 10.00 -17.88
CA LYS A 39 2.27 9.89 -17.76
C LYS A 39 2.86 11.21 -17.30
N GLY A 40 3.82 11.13 -16.38
CA GLY A 40 4.45 12.31 -15.77
C GLY A 40 3.62 12.98 -14.67
N SER A 41 2.45 12.42 -14.29
CA SER A 41 1.72 12.87 -13.09
C SER A 41 2.59 12.69 -11.86
N ARG A 42 2.55 13.67 -10.95
CA ARG A 42 3.20 13.58 -9.64
C ARG A 42 2.36 12.73 -8.71
N VAL A 43 2.94 11.64 -8.26
CA VAL A 43 2.26 10.68 -7.38
C VAL A 43 3.09 10.46 -6.12
N CYS A 44 2.45 10.56 -4.97
CA CYS A 44 3.01 10.13 -3.70
C CYS A 44 2.83 8.62 -3.56
N ASP A 45 3.91 7.86 -3.41
CA ASP A 45 3.89 6.49 -2.90
C ASP A 45 4.04 6.56 -1.38
N LEU A 46 2.91 6.46 -0.67
CA LEU A 46 2.81 6.74 0.76
C LEU A 46 3.02 5.48 1.58
N GLY A 47 4.10 5.45 2.36
CA GLY A 47 4.59 4.25 3.04
C GLY A 47 5.34 3.34 2.06
N SER A 48 6.24 3.91 1.28
CA SER A 48 6.92 3.25 0.17
C SER A 48 7.90 2.15 0.58
N GLY A 49 8.29 2.09 1.85
CA GLY A 49 9.28 1.15 2.36
C GLY A 49 10.58 1.19 1.55
N THR A 50 11.03 0.05 1.07
CA THR A 50 12.24 -0.06 0.24
C THR A 50 12.11 0.59 -1.14
N GLY A 51 10.88 1.01 -1.53
CA GLY A 51 10.61 1.71 -2.78
C GLY A 51 10.37 0.80 -3.99
N ILE A 52 10.13 -0.49 -3.80
CA ILE A 52 9.89 -1.40 -4.95
C ILE A 52 8.59 -1.05 -5.69
N THR A 53 7.54 -0.63 -4.97
CA THR A 53 6.30 -0.12 -5.54
C THR A 53 6.55 1.19 -6.30
N SER A 54 7.36 2.09 -5.73
CA SER A 54 7.76 3.34 -6.38
C SER A 54 8.45 3.10 -7.72
N VAL A 55 9.36 2.11 -7.78
CA VAL A 55 10.01 1.69 -9.04
C VAL A 55 8.98 1.22 -10.07
N MET A 56 7.99 0.41 -9.67
CA MET A 56 6.93 -0.05 -10.56
C MET A 56 6.08 1.13 -11.07
N LEU A 57 5.68 2.06 -10.21
CA LEU A 57 4.92 3.24 -10.58
C LEU A 57 5.69 4.11 -11.59
N ALA A 58 6.99 4.31 -11.38
CA ALA A 58 7.83 5.09 -12.29
C ALA A 58 8.05 4.40 -13.65
N ARG A 59 8.34 3.08 -13.65
CA ARG A 59 8.69 2.33 -14.87
C ARG A 59 7.49 1.90 -15.68
N GLU A 60 6.51 1.28 -15.02
CA GLU A 60 5.41 0.61 -15.71
C GLU A 60 4.22 1.55 -15.96
N TYR A 61 4.08 2.60 -15.14
CA TYR A 61 3.03 3.61 -15.31
C TYR A 61 3.57 4.96 -15.81
N GLY A 62 4.89 5.16 -15.81
CA GLY A 62 5.54 6.37 -16.32
C GLY A 62 5.29 7.61 -15.48
N LEU A 63 5.13 7.44 -14.16
CA LEU A 63 4.81 8.51 -13.23
C LEU A 63 6.08 9.21 -12.70
N ASP A 64 5.90 10.42 -12.16
CA ASP A 64 6.86 11.17 -11.36
C ASP A 64 6.56 10.86 -9.88
N VAL A 65 7.37 10.01 -9.25
CA VAL A 65 7.04 9.34 -7.99
C VAL A 65 7.81 9.93 -6.82
N TYR A 66 7.10 10.32 -5.78
CA TYR A 66 7.65 10.73 -4.49
C TYR A 66 7.46 9.57 -3.50
N ALA A 67 8.54 8.84 -3.26
CA ALA A 67 8.60 7.67 -2.38
C ALA A 67 8.75 8.14 -0.93
N VAL A 68 7.61 8.24 -0.23
CA VAL A 68 7.55 8.78 1.14
C VAL A 68 7.50 7.65 2.15
N ASP A 69 8.48 7.61 3.06
CA ASP A 69 8.53 6.61 4.12
C ASP A 69 9.17 7.17 5.40
N LEU A 70 8.78 6.60 6.55
CA LEU A 70 9.32 6.99 7.86
C LEU A 70 10.63 6.26 8.19
N TRP A 71 10.70 4.99 7.84
CA TRP A 71 11.76 4.08 8.30
C TRP A 71 12.92 3.95 7.31
N SER A 72 12.62 4.01 6.02
CA SER A 72 13.61 3.81 4.96
C SER A 72 14.63 4.96 4.90
N ASP A 73 15.89 4.62 4.59
CA ASP A 73 16.91 5.62 4.31
C ASP A 73 16.79 6.11 2.86
N PRO A 74 16.58 7.42 2.62
CA PRO A 74 16.49 7.96 1.27
C PRO A 74 17.73 7.73 0.39
N ASN A 75 18.91 7.55 0.97
CA ASN A 75 20.12 7.27 0.18
C ASN A 75 20.15 5.82 -0.27
N GLU A 76 19.73 4.89 0.58
CA GLU A 76 19.59 3.48 0.20
C GLU A 76 18.51 3.32 -0.88
N ASN A 77 17.36 3.99 -0.73
CA ASN A 77 16.32 4.00 -1.75
C ASN A 77 16.83 4.59 -3.07
N ARG A 78 17.56 5.71 -3.03
CA ARG A 78 18.14 6.30 -4.25
C ARG A 78 19.14 5.36 -4.94
N ALA A 79 19.98 4.67 -4.15
CA ALA A 79 20.90 3.67 -4.71
C ALA A 79 20.13 2.54 -5.40
N PHE A 80 19.07 2.03 -4.76
CA PHE A 80 18.21 1.00 -5.33
C PHE A 80 17.49 1.50 -6.60
N PHE A 81 16.98 2.71 -6.63
CA PHE A 81 16.29 3.27 -7.81
C PHE A 81 17.23 3.36 -9.03
N ARG A 82 18.51 3.73 -8.79
CA ARG A 82 19.54 3.74 -9.84
C ARG A 82 19.89 2.34 -10.32
N GLU A 83 20.00 1.37 -9.42
CA GLU A 83 20.17 -0.05 -9.76
C GLU A 83 19.02 -0.53 -10.68
N MET A 84 17.80 -0.10 -10.40
CA MET A 84 16.62 -0.39 -11.21
C MET A 84 16.52 0.45 -12.49
N SER A 85 17.55 1.27 -12.79
CA SER A 85 17.62 2.14 -13.97
C SER A 85 16.46 3.15 -14.06
N VAL A 86 15.96 3.62 -12.90
CA VAL A 86 15.00 4.72 -12.85
C VAL A 86 15.76 6.03 -12.72
N PRO A 87 15.57 7.00 -13.64
CA PRO A 87 16.23 8.29 -13.58
C PRO A 87 15.86 9.09 -12.32
N ASP A 88 16.82 9.80 -11.73
CA ASP A 88 16.64 10.57 -10.48
C ASP A 88 15.54 11.64 -10.58
N GLU A 89 15.26 12.13 -11.80
CA GLU A 89 14.18 13.09 -12.07
C GLU A 89 12.78 12.46 -12.10
N ARG A 90 12.68 11.14 -12.02
CA ARG A 90 11.42 10.39 -12.07
C ARG A 90 11.03 9.77 -10.74
N ILE A 91 11.94 9.72 -9.77
CA ILE A 91 11.68 9.08 -8.49
C ILE A 91 12.47 9.76 -7.38
N HIS A 92 11.75 10.23 -6.35
CA HIS A 92 12.26 11.11 -5.31
C HIS A 92 12.04 10.45 -3.94
N PRO A 93 13.07 9.88 -3.29
CA PRO A 93 12.91 9.33 -1.96
C PRO A 93 12.84 10.46 -0.92
N VAL A 94 11.83 10.41 -0.06
CA VAL A 94 11.54 11.42 0.96
C VAL A 94 11.32 10.74 2.30
N LYS A 95 12.09 11.13 3.31
CA LYS A 95 11.87 10.67 4.70
C LYS A 95 10.88 11.58 5.39
N ALA A 96 9.71 11.04 5.74
CA ALA A 96 8.68 11.77 6.47
C ALA A 96 7.78 10.83 7.28
N ASN A 97 7.24 11.34 8.39
CA ASN A 97 6.20 10.67 9.14
C ASN A 97 4.84 11.03 8.54
N ALA A 98 4.22 10.11 7.81
CA ALA A 98 2.92 10.33 7.20
C ALA A 98 1.82 10.70 8.22
N ALA A 99 1.90 10.20 9.45
CA ALA A 99 0.95 10.51 10.51
C ALA A 99 1.00 11.98 10.97
N GLU A 100 2.12 12.66 10.78
CA GLU A 100 2.32 14.07 11.15
C GLU A 100 2.03 15.05 10.01
N GLY A 101 1.90 14.54 8.78
CA GLY A 101 1.75 15.30 7.55
C GLY A 101 2.96 15.19 6.62
N LEU A 102 2.88 15.78 5.44
CA LEU A 102 3.88 15.63 4.40
C LEU A 102 4.65 16.94 4.16
N PRO A 103 5.95 16.90 3.83
CA PRO A 103 6.78 18.10 3.64
C PRO A 103 6.63 18.69 2.23
N PHE A 104 5.38 18.90 1.78
CA PHE A 104 5.07 19.44 0.47
C PHE A 104 4.12 20.63 0.57
N GLU A 105 4.06 21.41 -0.51
CA GLU A 105 3.08 22.49 -0.63
C GLU A 105 1.66 21.91 -0.84
N PRO A 106 0.61 22.63 -0.47
CA PRO A 106 -0.75 22.23 -0.77
C PRO A 106 -0.95 21.94 -2.26
N GLU A 107 -1.81 20.96 -2.57
CA GLU A 107 -2.13 20.56 -3.94
C GLU A 107 -0.92 20.19 -4.82
N PHE A 108 0.08 19.59 -4.19
CA PHE A 108 1.31 19.20 -4.88
C PHE A 108 1.13 17.96 -5.77
N PHE A 109 0.31 16.98 -5.34
CA PHE A 109 0.16 15.69 -6.00
C PHE A 109 -1.08 15.61 -6.90
N ASP A 110 -0.91 15.02 -8.07
CA ASP A 110 -2.02 14.60 -8.95
C ASP A 110 -2.72 13.35 -8.40
N GLY A 111 -2.01 12.55 -7.62
CA GLY A 111 -2.55 11.38 -6.94
C GLY A 111 -1.66 10.84 -5.84
N VAL A 112 -2.23 9.94 -5.05
CA VAL A 112 -1.52 9.19 -4.00
C VAL A 112 -1.76 7.71 -4.23
N VAL A 113 -0.75 6.89 -4.06
CA VAL A 113 -0.83 5.43 -3.98
C VAL A 113 -0.29 5.03 -2.62
N SER A 114 -0.97 4.14 -1.90
CA SER A 114 -0.48 3.56 -0.65
C SER A 114 -0.79 2.07 -0.67
N VAL A 115 0.24 1.25 -0.57
CA VAL A 115 0.12 -0.21 -0.60
C VAL A 115 0.66 -0.78 0.70
N ASP A 116 -0.19 -1.50 1.42
CA ASP A 116 0.17 -2.23 2.64
C ASP A 116 0.73 -1.33 3.78
N SER A 117 0.25 -0.09 3.89
CA SER A 117 0.73 0.86 4.90
C SER A 117 -0.33 1.78 5.51
N TYR A 118 -1.44 2.06 4.78
CA TYR A 118 -2.44 3.03 5.21
C TYR A 118 -3.11 2.68 6.55
N ASN A 119 -3.20 1.40 6.90
CA ASN A 119 -3.73 0.91 8.16
C ASN A 119 -2.99 1.43 9.41
N TYR A 120 -1.72 1.81 9.30
CA TYR A 120 -0.94 2.31 10.43
C TYR A 120 -1.33 3.73 10.87
N PHE A 121 -1.80 4.56 9.96
CA PHE A 121 -2.12 5.97 10.24
C PHE A 121 -3.54 6.38 9.82
N GLY A 122 -4.14 5.72 8.85
CA GLY A 122 -5.47 6.05 8.31
C GLY A 122 -6.65 5.65 9.20
N ARG A 123 -6.42 4.98 10.33
CA ARG A 123 -7.47 4.62 11.32
C ARG A 123 -7.99 5.82 12.09
N ASP A 124 -7.21 6.89 12.20
CA ASP A 124 -7.69 8.16 12.72
C ASP A 124 -8.65 8.78 11.68
N PRO A 125 -9.94 9.00 12.03
CA PRO A 125 -10.92 9.54 11.09
C PRO A 125 -10.59 10.95 10.59
N HIS A 126 -9.71 11.67 11.29
CA HIS A 126 -9.24 13.01 10.90
C HIS A 126 -8.04 12.96 9.94
N TYR A 127 -7.32 11.84 9.89
CA TYR A 127 -6.08 11.73 9.12
C TYR A 127 -6.26 12.07 7.64
N LEU A 128 -7.23 11.45 6.99
CA LEU A 128 -7.46 11.65 5.56
C LEU A 128 -7.72 13.13 5.23
N GLY A 129 -8.60 13.77 5.97
CA GLY A 129 -9.00 15.16 5.74
C GLY A 129 -7.93 16.18 6.12
N GLU A 130 -7.26 15.99 7.23
CA GLU A 130 -6.35 16.99 7.80
C GLU A 130 -4.88 16.80 7.40
N ARG A 131 -4.45 15.53 7.12
CA ARG A 131 -3.04 15.17 6.93
C ARG A 131 -2.69 14.72 5.51
N LEU A 132 -3.66 14.28 4.70
CA LEU A 132 -3.40 13.78 3.35
C LEU A 132 -4.06 14.62 2.26
N LEU A 133 -5.36 14.86 2.33
CA LEU A 133 -6.10 15.64 1.32
C LEU A 133 -5.52 17.02 1.01
N PRO A 134 -4.95 17.78 1.95
CA PRO A 134 -4.37 19.08 1.63
C PRO A 134 -3.31 19.04 0.53
N TYR A 135 -2.57 17.94 0.40
CA TYR A 135 -1.50 17.79 -0.58
C TYR A 135 -1.97 17.26 -1.94
N VAL A 136 -3.20 16.78 -2.04
CA VAL A 136 -3.79 16.26 -3.27
C VAL A 136 -4.52 17.41 -4.00
N LYS A 137 -4.32 17.53 -5.31
CA LYS A 137 -5.03 18.52 -6.14
C LYS A 137 -6.55 18.23 -6.15
N SER A 138 -7.35 19.26 -6.37
CA SER A 138 -8.78 19.08 -6.67
C SER A 138 -8.95 18.17 -7.89
N GLY A 139 -9.86 17.19 -7.81
CA GLY A 139 -10.02 16.13 -8.80
C GLY A 139 -8.92 15.04 -8.79
N GLY A 140 -7.90 15.20 -7.96
CA GLY A 140 -6.86 14.19 -7.77
C GLY A 140 -7.39 12.94 -7.06
N ARG A 141 -6.73 11.80 -7.28
CA ARG A 141 -7.18 10.51 -6.76
C ARG A 141 -6.23 9.93 -5.73
N ILE A 142 -6.80 9.18 -4.80
CA ILE A 142 -6.07 8.41 -3.80
C ILE A 142 -6.42 6.95 -3.99
N TYR A 143 -5.41 6.11 -4.18
CA TYR A 143 -5.51 4.68 -4.37
C TYR A 143 -4.89 3.97 -3.18
N LEU A 144 -5.68 3.20 -2.45
CA LEU A 144 -5.23 2.51 -1.25
C LEU A 144 -5.43 1.00 -1.40
N SER A 145 -4.41 0.25 -1.03
CA SER A 145 -4.47 -1.19 -0.81
C SER A 145 -4.20 -1.42 0.67
N ILE A 146 -5.26 -1.67 1.44
CA ILE A 146 -5.25 -1.67 2.90
C ILE A 146 -5.32 -3.10 3.41
N PRO A 147 -4.36 -3.58 4.23
CA PRO A 147 -4.52 -4.83 4.96
C PRO A 147 -5.78 -4.82 5.81
N GLY A 148 -6.54 -5.90 5.78
CA GLY A 148 -7.79 -5.96 6.51
C GLY A 148 -8.31 -7.37 6.71
N MET A 149 -9.55 -7.45 7.13
CA MET A 149 -10.27 -8.70 7.36
C MET A 149 -11.35 -8.91 6.30
N VAL A 150 -11.64 -10.18 5.98
CA VAL A 150 -12.79 -10.57 5.14
C VAL A 150 -14.09 -10.08 5.79
N ARG A 151 -14.17 -10.24 7.11
CA ARG A 151 -15.19 -9.71 8.00
C ARG A 151 -14.55 -9.50 9.37
N ASP A 152 -14.90 -8.42 10.04
CA ASP A 152 -14.41 -8.12 11.38
C ASP A 152 -14.67 -9.30 12.34
N CYS A 153 -13.63 -9.68 13.06
CA CYS A 153 -13.68 -10.80 14.02
C CYS A 153 -12.99 -10.45 15.36
N HIS A 154 -12.84 -9.17 15.69
CA HIS A 154 -12.18 -8.72 16.93
C HIS A 154 -12.89 -9.22 18.19
N ASP A 155 -14.22 -9.40 18.15
CA ASP A 155 -14.98 -9.95 19.29
C ASP A 155 -14.59 -11.38 19.64
N ALA A 156 -14.06 -12.16 18.67
CA ALA A 156 -13.65 -13.53 18.84
C ALA A 156 -12.56 -13.90 17.81
N LEU A 157 -11.34 -13.45 18.06
CA LEU A 157 -10.20 -13.67 17.16
C LEU A 157 -9.94 -15.17 16.95
N PRO A 158 -9.91 -15.65 15.69
CA PRO A 158 -9.57 -17.03 15.36
C PRO A 158 -8.17 -17.41 15.83
N ALA A 159 -8.02 -18.62 16.35
CA ALA A 159 -6.74 -19.12 16.85
C ALA A 159 -5.62 -19.14 15.77
N CYS A 160 -5.99 -19.30 14.51
CA CYS A 160 -5.03 -19.25 13.40
C CYS A 160 -4.38 -17.87 13.24
N LEU A 161 -5.09 -16.76 13.51
CA LEU A 161 -4.52 -15.43 13.50
C LEU A 161 -3.53 -15.24 14.65
N LEU A 162 -3.89 -15.72 15.84
CA LEU A 162 -3.05 -15.64 17.04
C LEU A 162 -1.81 -16.55 17.00
N ALA A 163 -1.66 -17.37 15.97
CA ALA A 163 -0.46 -18.18 15.77
C ALA A 163 0.77 -17.36 15.36
N SER A 164 0.58 -16.16 14.79
CA SER A 164 1.67 -15.29 14.31
C SER A 164 1.54 -13.83 14.78
N TRP A 165 0.32 -13.36 15.06
CA TRP A 165 0.07 -11.97 15.44
C TRP A 165 -0.58 -11.87 16.80
N ASP A 166 -0.21 -10.87 17.58
CA ASP A 166 -0.90 -10.54 18.82
C ASP A 166 -2.15 -9.68 18.56
N THR A 167 -2.92 -9.43 19.62
CA THR A 167 -4.15 -8.65 19.52
C THR A 167 -3.89 -7.19 19.13
N GLU A 168 -2.76 -6.59 19.54
CA GLU A 168 -2.41 -5.22 19.20
C GLU A 168 -2.10 -5.09 17.71
N GLN A 169 -1.39 -6.05 17.13
CA GLN A 169 -1.11 -6.09 15.69
C GLN A 169 -2.40 -6.25 14.86
N LEU A 170 -3.34 -7.08 15.33
CA LEU A 170 -4.62 -7.30 14.65
C LEU A 170 -5.55 -6.10 14.71
N GLU A 171 -5.43 -5.20 15.71
CA GLU A 171 -6.15 -3.93 15.77
C GLU A 171 -5.86 -2.97 14.60
N TYR A 172 -4.85 -3.25 13.78
CA TYR A 172 -4.58 -2.50 12.56
C TYR A 172 -5.33 -3.04 11.34
N MET A 173 -6.04 -4.17 11.47
CA MET A 173 -6.72 -4.84 10.37
C MET A 173 -8.23 -4.84 10.60
N HIS A 174 -8.97 -4.08 9.82
CA HIS A 174 -10.43 -4.01 9.88
C HIS A 174 -11.06 -4.44 8.57
N ASP A 175 -12.36 -4.73 8.58
CA ASP A 175 -13.08 -5.11 7.38
C ASP A 175 -13.46 -3.90 6.50
N LEU A 176 -13.99 -4.19 5.34
CA LEU A 176 -14.41 -3.19 4.35
C LEU A 176 -15.47 -2.23 4.91
N ALA A 177 -16.39 -2.71 5.76
CA ALA A 177 -17.46 -1.89 6.33
C ALA A 177 -16.87 -0.83 7.28
N TRP A 178 -15.98 -1.25 8.15
CA TRP A 178 -15.29 -0.37 9.08
C TRP A 178 -14.48 0.72 8.35
N TRP A 179 -13.68 0.34 7.33
CA TRP A 179 -12.92 1.30 6.55
C TRP A 179 -13.82 2.28 5.78
N ARG A 180 -14.97 1.80 5.27
CA ARG A 180 -15.95 2.66 4.62
C ARG A 180 -16.50 3.71 5.58
N ASP A 181 -16.79 3.33 6.81
CA ASP A 181 -17.31 4.24 7.84
C ASP A 181 -16.25 5.28 8.26
N VAL A 182 -15.00 4.88 8.45
CA VAL A 182 -13.90 5.80 8.80
C VAL A 182 -13.65 6.81 7.67
N ILE A 183 -13.46 6.33 6.45
CA ILE A 183 -13.21 7.18 5.28
C ILE A 183 -14.41 8.10 4.99
N GLY A 184 -15.63 7.58 5.16
CA GLY A 184 -16.89 8.29 4.94
C GLY A 184 -17.11 9.49 5.88
N GLN A 185 -16.37 9.60 6.98
CA GLN A 185 -16.40 10.77 7.87
C GLN A 185 -15.66 11.98 7.29
N THR A 186 -14.81 11.76 6.27
CA THR A 186 -14.02 12.84 5.67
C THR A 186 -14.86 13.61 4.64
N SER A 187 -15.03 14.91 4.85
CA SER A 187 -15.64 15.81 3.86
C SER A 187 -14.66 16.13 2.72
N GLY A 188 -15.19 16.45 1.55
CA GLY A 188 -14.37 16.81 0.38
C GLY A 188 -13.72 15.63 -0.33
N VAL A 189 -14.18 14.40 -0.06
CA VAL A 189 -13.74 13.19 -0.74
C VAL A 189 -14.94 12.34 -1.14
N VAL A 190 -14.84 11.69 -2.29
CA VAL A 190 -15.84 10.74 -2.80
C VAL A 190 -15.17 9.37 -2.93
N ILE A 191 -15.81 8.33 -2.39
CA ILE A 191 -15.40 6.94 -2.62
C ILE A 191 -15.92 6.55 -4.01
N GLU A 192 -15.01 6.44 -5.00
CA GLU A 192 -15.37 5.98 -6.35
C GLU A 192 -15.51 4.46 -6.41
N ASP A 193 -14.63 3.75 -5.72
CA ASP A 193 -14.65 2.29 -5.64
C ASP A 193 -14.09 1.80 -4.30
N MET A 194 -14.62 0.68 -3.82
CA MET A 194 -14.14 0.02 -2.62
C MET A 194 -14.56 -1.45 -2.59
N HIS A 195 -13.59 -2.35 -2.64
CA HIS A 195 -13.84 -3.79 -2.68
C HIS A 195 -12.70 -4.59 -2.02
N GLN A 196 -12.99 -5.85 -1.70
CA GLN A 196 -11.96 -6.81 -1.29
C GLN A 196 -11.17 -7.28 -2.51
N MET A 197 -9.84 -7.27 -2.42
CA MET A 197 -8.96 -7.66 -3.54
C MET A 197 -8.97 -9.16 -3.78
N THR A 198 -8.82 -9.55 -5.03
CA THR A 198 -8.82 -10.96 -5.44
C THR A 198 -7.43 -11.59 -5.38
N CYS A 199 -6.36 -10.79 -5.45
CA CYS A 199 -4.99 -11.28 -5.45
C CYS A 199 -4.38 -11.50 -4.07
N THR A 200 -5.11 -11.24 -2.98
CA THR A 200 -4.57 -11.31 -1.61
C THR A 200 -3.87 -12.63 -1.34
N SER A 201 -4.51 -13.76 -1.61
CA SER A 201 -3.90 -15.08 -1.38
C SER A 201 -2.64 -15.31 -2.24
N GLU A 202 -2.62 -14.82 -3.47
CA GLU A 202 -1.45 -14.95 -4.36
C GLU A 202 -0.30 -14.04 -3.89
N ALA A 203 -0.62 -12.83 -3.39
CA ALA A 203 0.38 -11.93 -2.83
C ALA A 203 1.00 -12.49 -1.53
N TRP A 204 0.19 -13.11 -0.67
CA TRP A 204 0.65 -13.80 0.53
C TRP A 204 1.50 -15.03 0.19
N ALA A 205 1.14 -15.81 -0.84
CA ALA A 205 1.94 -16.96 -1.26
C ALA A 205 3.36 -16.57 -1.66
N ASP A 206 3.54 -15.42 -2.30
CA ASP A 206 4.89 -14.90 -2.59
C ASP A 206 5.63 -14.48 -1.30
N TRP A 207 4.94 -13.83 -0.36
CA TRP A 207 5.52 -13.36 0.89
C TRP A 207 6.05 -14.48 1.77
N ILE A 208 5.24 -15.49 2.04
CA ILE A 208 5.65 -16.59 2.94
C ILE A 208 6.81 -17.42 2.40
N THR A 209 7.18 -17.26 1.12
CA THR A 209 8.39 -17.88 0.53
C THR A 209 9.65 -17.07 0.80
N CYS A 210 9.54 -15.83 1.25
CA CYS A 210 10.68 -14.97 1.53
C CYS A 210 11.52 -15.50 2.70
N ASN A 211 12.84 -15.37 2.58
CA ASN A 211 13.77 -15.83 3.60
C ASN A 211 14.16 -14.69 4.55
N ASN A 212 13.17 -14.08 5.21
CA ASN A 212 13.39 -13.10 6.28
C ASN A 212 12.58 -13.50 7.54
N GLU A 213 12.91 -12.91 8.69
CA GLU A 213 12.34 -13.28 9.98
C GLU A 213 10.83 -13.00 10.08
N TYR A 214 10.35 -11.89 9.46
CA TYR A 214 8.92 -11.55 9.49
C TYR A 214 8.09 -12.53 8.66
N ALA A 215 8.53 -12.86 7.44
CA ALA A 215 7.87 -13.85 6.61
C ALA A 215 7.85 -15.23 7.28
N GLN A 216 8.94 -15.58 7.98
CA GLN A 216 9.01 -16.83 8.76
C GLN A 216 8.02 -16.81 9.93
N GLY A 217 7.87 -15.65 10.60
CA GLY A 217 6.90 -15.45 11.66
C GLY A 217 5.46 -15.63 11.20
N ASP A 218 5.12 -15.13 10.02
CA ASP A 218 3.77 -15.16 9.47
C ASP A 218 3.33 -16.55 8.96
N ARG A 219 4.28 -17.45 8.67
CA ARG A 219 3.98 -18.78 8.11
C ARG A 219 3.01 -19.59 8.93
N ALA A 220 3.19 -19.59 10.25
CA ALA A 220 2.35 -20.41 11.15
C ALA A 220 0.87 -20.04 11.03
N ALA A 221 0.55 -18.75 10.97
CA ALA A 221 -0.82 -18.29 10.80
C ALA A 221 -1.37 -18.63 9.41
N VAL A 222 -0.59 -18.42 8.36
CA VAL A 222 -1.03 -18.70 6.97
C VAL A 222 -1.26 -20.20 6.78
N GLU A 223 -0.38 -21.05 7.28
CA GLU A 223 -0.52 -22.52 7.25
C GLU A 223 -1.71 -23.02 8.08
N ALA A 224 -2.08 -22.29 9.14
CA ALA A 224 -3.24 -22.57 9.97
C ALA A 224 -4.57 -22.04 9.39
N GLY A 225 -4.56 -21.40 8.19
CA GLY A 225 -5.75 -20.93 7.50
C GLY A 225 -6.10 -19.46 7.74
N ALA A 226 -5.17 -18.62 8.18
CA ALA A 226 -5.40 -17.19 8.43
C ALA A 226 -6.00 -16.44 7.23
N LEU A 227 -5.69 -16.87 5.99
CA LEU A 227 -6.21 -16.24 4.78
C LEU A 227 -7.71 -16.47 4.52
N GLU A 228 -8.38 -17.28 5.32
CA GLU A 228 -9.85 -17.35 5.36
C GLU A 228 -10.46 -16.12 6.06
N PHE A 229 -9.68 -15.44 6.89
CA PHE A 229 -10.10 -14.31 7.72
C PHE A 229 -9.48 -12.98 7.27
N LEU A 230 -8.27 -13.02 6.68
CA LEU A 230 -7.56 -11.85 6.22
C LEU A 230 -7.80 -11.57 4.73
N ASN A 231 -7.86 -10.30 4.39
CA ASN A 231 -7.95 -9.83 3.01
C ASN A 231 -7.19 -8.51 2.87
N THR A 232 -7.10 -8.02 1.65
CA THR A 232 -6.66 -6.68 1.32
C THR A 232 -7.81 -5.92 0.68
N ILE A 233 -8.01 -4.68 1.06
CA ILE A 233 -9.12 -3.84 0.62
C ILE A 233 -8.59 -2.79 -0.34
N ALA A 234 -9.06 -2.81 -1.58
CA ALA A 234 -8.82 -1.75 -2.55
C ALA A 234 -9.80 -0.59 -2.31
N VAL A 235 -9.27 0.64 -2.32
CA VAL A 235 -10.07 1.86 -2.21
C VAL A 235 -9.60 2.87 -3.25
N THR A 236 -10.52 3.45 -4.00
CA THR A 236 -10.29 4.60 -4.88
C THR A 236 -11.12 5.77 -4.42
N LEU A 237 -10.45 6.86 -4.11
CA LEU A 237 -11.05 8.12 -3.67
C LEU A 237 -10.76 9.24 -4.66
N VAL A 238 -11.69 10.19 -4.75
CA VAL A 238 -11.48 11.46 -5.50
C VAL A 238 -11.64 12.62 -4.55
N LYS A 239 -10.67 13.53 -4.56
CA LYS A 239 -10.83 14.85 -3.91
C LYS A 239 -11.81 15.69 -4.69
N ALA A 240 -12.87 16.14 -4.05
CA ALA A 240 -13.92 16.98 -4.64
C ALA A 240 -13.41 18.41 -4.97
#